data_27ac3ccbd66d9885d0accbdcaa6a61fe
#
_entry.id   27ac3ccbd66d9885d0accbdcaa6a61fe
#
_cell.length_a   1.000
_cell.length_b   1.000
_cell.length_c   1.000
_cell.angle_alpha   90.00
_cell.angle_beta   90.00
_cell.angle_gamma   90.00
#
_symmetry.space_group_name_H-M   'P 1'
#
loop_
_entity.id
_entity.type
_entity.pdbx_description
1 polymer ?
#
loop_
_entity_poly.entity_id
_entity_poly.type
_entity_poly.pdbx_seq_one_letter_code
_entity_poly.pdbx_strand_id
1 'polypeptide(L)'
;MPEHANGTFAQEVVDEIVGYGPLEALLSDASVTEIMVNGPHQVYVEQAGKVYLSPTRFLNDAHVERIINRIVAPLGLQADASNPLVDARLPDGSRVNAIVRPCAIDGPTITIRKFPEDRLGINDLLRFGTLDEDMALILKAAVVSKLNILISGGTGSGKTTLLNVLSGFIPQGERIVTIEDAAELRLHQPHVVRLEARRAHDNGERTVSIRDLVINSLRMRPERIVVGECRGGEALDMLQAMNTGHDGSLTTIHANTPRDAISRLETLVLMAGMELPIEIVRRQIASAIQLIVQQARLRDGSRKIVSISEITGIEGTYVVMQELWRFDEKGQDQADRVIGEFSGTGLRPFYNDRFEMHGFKLPPRMFLGKGTTSSFGRR
;
A
#
# COMPACT_ATOMS: atom_id res chain seq x y z
N MET A 1 27.83 -41.29 2.97
CA MET A 1 27.44 -39.93 2.64
C MET A 1 27.07 -39.75 1.17
N PRO A 2 25.99 -40.37 0.65
CA PRO A 2 25.42 -39.99 -0.65
C PRO A 2 23.91 -39.70 -0.64
N GLU A 3 23.21 -39.79 0.52
CA GLU A 3 21.75 -39.62 0.52
C GLU A 3 21.26 -38.18 0.39
N HIS A 4 22.02 -37.22 0.87
CA HIS A 4 21.65 -35.79 0.73
C HIS A 4 21.77 -35.24 -0.70
N ALA A 5 22.72 -35.78 -1.48
CA ALA A 5 22.94 -35.36 -2.90
C ALA A 5 21.79 -35.83 -3.81
N ASN A 6 21.22 -37.01 -3.56
CA ASN A 6 20.14 -37.56 -4.37
C ASN A 6 18.79 -36.84 -4.14
N GLY A 7 18.53 -36.34 -2.93
CA GLY A 7 17.33 -35.57 -2.63
C GLY A 7 17.32 -34.22 -3.33
N THR A 8 18.43 -33.51 -3.34
CA THR A 8 18.58 -32.19 -3.98
C THR A 8 18.44 -32.32 -5.52
N PHE A 9 19.07 -33.30 -6.13
CA PHE A 9 18.96 -33.52 -7.58
C PHE A 9 17.55 -33.91 -8.02
N ALA A 10 16.84 -34.76 -7.24
CA ALA A 10 15.47 -35.12 -7.55
C ALA A 10 14.53 -33.88 -7.46
N GLN A 11 14.73 -33.01 -6.47
CA GLN A 11 13.97 -31.78 -6.33
C GLN A 11 14.26 -30.81 -7.49
N GLU A 12 15.50 -30.60 -7.86
CA GLU A 12 15.88 -29.78 -9.01
C GLU A 12 15.23 -30.26 -10.32
N VAL A 13 15.12 -31.56 -10.51
CA VAL A 13 14.45 -32.15 -11.69
C VAL A 13 12.93 -31.88 -11.62
N VAL A 14 12.31 -31.99 -10.47
CA VAL A 14 10.87 -31.69 -10.30
C VAL A 14 10.62 -30.20 -10.54
N ASP A 15 11.44 -29.33 -9.96
CA ASP A 15 11.34 -27.89 -10.13
C ASP A 15 11.49 -27.48 -11.61
N GLU A 16 12.37 -28.16 -12.35
CA GLU A 16 12.60 -27.92 -13.79
C GLU A 16 11.45 -28.43 -14.67
N ILE A 17 10.79 -29.53 -14.30
CA ILE A 17 9.74 -30.17 -15.11
C ILE A 17 8.35 -29.59 -14.81
N VAL A 18 8.02 -29.39 -13.54
CA VAL A 18 6.68 -29.01 -13.05
C VAL A 18 6.63 -27.59 -12.47
N GLY A 19 7.72 -27.17 -11.83
CA GLY A 19 7.85 -25.88 -11.19
C GLY A 19 8.39 -24.78 -12.11
N TYR A 20 8.87 -23.69 -11.50
CA TYR A 20 9.45 -22.54 -12.19
C TYR A 20 10.99 -22.63 -12.31
N GLY A 21 11.52 -23.85 -12.32
CA GLY A 21 12.94 -24.13 -12.50
C GLY A 21 13.83 -23.44 -11.47
N PRO A 22 14.90 -22.73 -11.91
CA PRO A 22 15.83 -22.07 -10.99
C PRO A 22 15.21 -21.05 -10.05
N LEU A 23 13.97 -20.60 -10.29
CA LEU A 23 13.28 -19.62 -9.45
C LEU A 23 12.67 -20.24 -8.20
N GLU A 24 12.43 -21.56 -8.14
CA GLU A 24 11.72 -22.21 -7.03
C GLU A 24 12.39 -21.97 -5.68
N ALA A 25 13.71 -22.11 -5.62
CA ALA A 25 14.48 -21.87 -4.40
C ALA A 25 14.34 -20.40 -3.92
N LEU A 26 14.31 -19.45 -4.85
CA LEU A 26 14.15 -18.01 -4.52
C LEU A 26 12.71 -17.67 -4.15
N LEU A 27 11.75 -18.32 -4.77
CA LEU A 27 10.32 -18.17 -4.44
C LEU A 27 10.01 -18.73 -3.05
N SER A 28 10.65 -19.82 -2.67
CA SER A 28 10.49 -20.46 -1.35
C SER A 28 11.24 -19.74 -0.22
N ASP A 29 12.23 -18.91 -0.52
CA ASP A 29 12.99 -18.16 0.49
C ASP A 29 12.18 -16.97 1.00
N ALA A 30 11.65 -17.04 2.23
CA ALA A 30 10.85 -15.98 2.85
C ALA A 30 11.61 -14.65 3.02
N SER A 31 12.95 -14.65 3.03
CA SER A 31 13.76 -13.44 3.14
C SER A 31 13.83 -12.63 1.83
N VAL A 32 13.54 -13.27 0.69
CA VAL A 32 13.51 -12.65 -0.64
C VAL A 32 12.17 -11.97 -0.85
N THR A 33 12.20 -10.68 -1.16
CA THR A 33 11.00 -9.87 -1.45
C THR A 33 10.79 -9.62 -2.94
N GLU A 34 11.87 -9.54 -3.70
CA GLU A 34 11.83 -9.32 -5.14
C GLU A 34 12.89 -10.18 -5.86
N ILE A 35 12.55 -10.70 -7.04
CA ILE A 35 13.46 -11.47 -7.90
C ILE A 35 13.51 -10.78 -9.26
N MET A 36 14.69 -10.48 -9.74
CA MET A 36 14.92 -9.77 -11.01
C MET A 36 15.87 -10.57 -11.87
N VAL A 37 15.36 -11.17 -12.95
CA VAL A 37 16.13 -11.90 -13.96
C VAL A 37 16.44 -10.96 -15.11
N ASN A 38 17.71 -10.68 -15.35
CA ASN A 38 18.22 -9.87 -16.46
C ASN A 38 18.99 -10.78 -17.41
N GLY A 39 18.26 -11.53 -18.21
CA GLY A 39 18.84 -12.60 -19.02
C GLY A 39 19.27 -13.83 -18.20
N PRO A 40 19.88 -14.85 -18.84
CA PRO A 40 20.09 -16.14 -18.20
C PRO A 40 21.15 -16.15 -17.09
N HIS A 41 22.06 -15.18 -17.08
CA HIS A 41 23.24 -15.23 -16.21
C HIS A 41 23.22 -14.20 -15.07
N GLN A 42 22.24 -13.31 -15.02
CA GLN A 42 22.14 -12.26 -14.03
C GLN A 42 20.78 -12.30 -13.34
N VAL A 43 20.73 -12.92 -12.17
CA VAL A 43 19.56 -13.00 -11.32
C VAL A 43 19.85 -12.23 -10.05
N TYR A 44 19.12 -11.14 -9.82
CA TYR A 44 19.22 -10.34 -8.60
C TYR A 44 18.03 -10.64 -7.69
N VAL A 45 18.24 -10.51 -6.39
CA VAL A 45 17.20 -10.63 -5.36
C VAL A 45 17.24 -9.44 -4.44
N GLU A 46 16.07 -9.00 -3.98
CA GLU A 46 15.96 -8.04 -2.89
C GLU A 46 15.73 -8.79 -1.58
N GLN A 47 16.56 -8.47 -0.56
CA GLN A 47 16.43 -8.96 0.81
C GLN A 47 16.61 -7.78 1.78
N ALA A 48 15.69 -7.59 2.71
CA ALA A 48 15.71 -6.49 3.67
C ALA A 48 15.90 -5.09 3.03
N GLY A 49 15.36 -4.88 1.82
CA GLY A 49 15.43 -3.62 1.08
C GLY A 49 16.77 -3.36 0.38
N LYS A 50 17.64 -4.37 0.27
CA LYS A 50 18.91 -4.29 -0.46
C LYS A 50 18.94 -5.34 -1.58
N VAL A 51 19.51 -4.96 -2.71
CA VAL A 51 19.60 -5.81 -3.89
C VAL A 51 20.98 -6.52 -3.93
N TYR A 52 20.94 -7.84 -4.16
CA TYR A 52 22.12 -8.69 -4.24
C TYR A 52 22.08 -9.54 -5.50
N LEU A 53 23.26 -9.84 -6.07
CA LEU A 53 23.41 -10.81 -7.14
C LEU A 53 23.29 -12.23 -6.55
N SER A 54 22.30 -13.00 -7.04
CA SER A 54 22.11 -14.40 -6.66
C SER A 54 23.08 -15.34 -7.42
N PRO A 55 23.46 -16.48 -6.85
CA PRO A 55 24.17 -17.53 -7.57
C PRO A 55 23.30 -18.24 -8.62
N THR A 56 21.98 -18.08 -8.56
CA THR A 56 21.02 -18.69 -9.50
C THR A 56 21.31 -18.30 -10.94
N ARG A 57 21.23 -19.28 -11.87
CA ARG A 57 21.46 -19.09 -13.31
C ARG A 57 20.46 -19.90 -14.11
N PHE A 58 20.15 -19.40 -15.30
CA PHE A 58 19.44 -20.15 -16.34
C PHE A 58 20.45 -20.67 -17.36
N LEU A 59 20.06 -21.66 -18.13
CA LEU A 59 20.94 -22.27 -19.15
C LEU A 59 21.21 -21.28 -20.30
N ASN A 60 20.16 -20.62 -20.80
CA ASN A 60 20.20 -19.68 -21.93
C ASN A 60 18.87 -18.87 -21.99
N ASP A 61 18.76 -17.96 -22.97
CA ASP A 61 17.55 -17.14 -23.19
C ASP A 61 16.29 -18.02 -23.36
N ALA A 62 16.39 -19.10 -24.17
CA ALA A 62 15.25 -20.00 -24.40
C ALA A 62 14.75 -20.67 -23.10
N HIS A 63 15.63 -20.90 -22.14
CA HIS A 63 15.25 -21.40 -20.83
C HIS A 63 14.43 -20.34 -20.04
N VAL A 64 14.88 -19.10 -20.06
CA VAL A 64 14.11 -17.99 -19.41
C VAL A 64 12.74 -17.85 -20.06
N GLU A 65 12.67 -17.82 -21.41
CA GLU A 65 11.40 -17.73 -22.15
C GLU A 65 10.45 -18.91 -21.85
N ARG A 66 10.99 -20.12 -21.71
CA ARG A 66 10.20 -21.29 -21.33
C ARG A 66 9.58 -21.13 -19.94
N ILE A 67 10.35 -20.61 -18.98
CA ILE A 67 9.81 -20.35 -17.63
C ILE A 67 8.78 -19.23 -17.66
N ILE A 68 9.01 -18.13 -18.41
CA ILE A 68 8.01 -17.10 -18.63
C ILE A 68 6.71 -17.70 -19.13
N ASN A 69 6.77 -18.47 -20.24
CA ASN A 69 5.55 -19.04 -20.83
C ASN A 69 4.88 -20.07 -19.90
N ARG A 70 5.63 -20.77 -19.06
CA ARG A 70 5.04 -21.65 -18.03
C ARG A 70 4.26 -20.87 -16.96
N ILE A 71 4.73 -19.68 -16.60
CA ILE A 71 4.04 -18.80 -15.66
C ILE A 71 2.74 -18.25 -16.28
N VAL A 72 2.78 -17.84 -17.55
CA VAL A 72 1.67 -17.11 -18.17
C VAL A 72 0.65 -17.99 -18.88
N ALA A 73 1.04 -19.18 -19.34
CA ALA A 73 0.16 -20.09 -20.08
C ALA A 73 -1.13 -20.53 -19.31
N PRO A 74 -1.08 -20.79 -17.98
CA PRO A 74 -2.31 -21.09 -17.22
C PRO A 74 -3.31 -19.93 -17.21
N LEU A 75 -2.87 -18.71 -17.50
CA LEU A 75 -3.70 -17.49 -17.57
C LEU A 75 -4.22 -17.24 -19.00
N GLY A 76 -3.94 -18.15 -19.94
CA GLY A 76 -4.28 -17.99 -21.37
C GLY A 76 -3.40 -16.94 -22.09
N LEU A 77 -2.26 -16.57 -21.51
CA LEU A 77 -1.31 -15.60 -22.06
C LEU A 77 -0.11 -16.29 -22.69
N GLN A 78 0.56 -15.59 -23.60
CA GLN A 78 1.81 -16.03 -24.23
C GLN A 78 2.76 -14.84 -24.35
N ALA A 79 4.02 -15.06 -24.02
CA ALA A 79 5.10 -14.08 -24.23
C ALA A 79 5.90 -14.49 -25.46
N ASP A 80 5.83 -13.68 -26.51
CA ASP A 80 6.55 -13.89 -27.78
C ASP A 80 6.82 -12.57 -28.51
N ALA A 81 7.35 -12.64 -29.73
CA ALA A 81 7.66 -11.44 -30.52
C ALA A 81 6.43 -10.59 -30.86
N SER A 82 5.24 -11.16 -30.89
CA SER A 82 3.98 -10.43 -31.15
C SER A 82 3.44 -9.81 -29.85
N ASN A 83 3.64 -10.48 -28.71
CA ASN A 83 3.25 -10.03 -27.37
C ASN A 83 4.47 -10.02 -26.45
N PRO A 84 5.38 -9.05 -26.61
CA PRO A 84 6.66 -9.09 -25.91
C PRO A 84 6.59 -8.64 -24.43
N LEU A 85 5.47 -8.11 -24.00
CA LEU A 85 5.23 -7.57 -22.64
C LEU A 85 4.09 -8.35 -21.98
N VAL A 86 4.35 -8.96 -20.83
CA VAL A 86 3.33 -9.73 -20.10
C VAL A 86 3.37 -9.38 -18.62
N ASP A 87 2.20 -9.04 -18.10
CA ASP A 87 1.95 -8.96 -16.66
C ASP A 87 1.14 -10.18 -16.23
N ALA A 88 1.59 -10.88 -15.20
CA ALA A 88 0.97 -12.10 -14.70
C ALA A 88 0.97 -12.12 -13.16
N ARG A 89 0.35 -13.17 -12.61
CA ARG A 89 0.37 -13.43 -11.19
C ARG A 89 0.56 -14.93 -10.93
N LEU A 90 1.43 -15.24 -9.98
CA LEU A 90 1.59 -16.60 -9.49
C LEU A 90 0.40 -17.01 -8.61
N PRO A 91 0.18 -18.32 -8.37
CA PRO A 91 -0.90 -18.81 -7.51
C PRO A 91 -0.86 -18.29 -6.07
N ASP A 92 0.34 -17.98 -5.54
CA ASP A 92 0.53 -17.38 -4.23
C ASP A 92 0.13 -15.89 -4.16
N GLY A 93 -0.12 -15.26 -5.31
CA GLY A 93 -0.45 -13.85 -5.46
C GLY A 93 0.75 -12.96 -5.84
N SER A 94 1.96 -13.50 -5.95
CA SER A 94 3.14 -12.77 -6.40
C SER A 94 2.96 -12.22 -7.80
N ARG A 95 3.36 -10.97 -8.01
CA ARG A 95 3.26 -10.29 -9.32
C ARG A 95 4.45 -10.63 -10.19
N VAL A 96 4.20 -10.88 -11.44
CA VAL A 96 5.23 -11.17 -12.45
C VAL A 96 5.09 -10.19 -13.60
N ASN A 97 6.15 -9.48 -13.93
CA ASN A 97 6.29 -8.76 -15.19
C ASN A 97 7.38 -9.44 -16.00
N ALA A 98 7.12 -9.75 -17.25
CA ALA A 98 8.11 -10.32 -18.14
C ALA A 98 8.18 -9.54 -19.45
N ILE A 99 9.39 -9.43 -20.01
CA ILE A 99 9.67 -8.78 -21.28
C ILE A 99 10.57 -9.71 -22.10
N VAL A 100 10.17 -9.96 -23.36
CA VAL A 100 10.94 -10.78 -24.30
C VAL A 100 11.36 -9.95 -25.53
N ARG A 101 12.16 -10.55 -26.43
CA ARG A 101 12.50 -9.94 -27.70
C ARG A 101 11.22 -9.66 -28.52
N PRO A 102 11.16 -8.56 -29.33
CA PRO A 102 12.25 -7.64 -29.68
C PRO A 102 12.49 -6.51 -28.66
N CYS A 103 11.65 -6.34 -27.64
CA CYS A 103 11.75 -5.23 -26.68
C CYS A 103 12.90 -5.41 -25.68
N ALA A 104 13.16 -6.62 -25.23
CA ALA A 104 14.29 -6.95 -24.36
C ALA A 104 15.56 -7.17 -25.19
N ILE A 105 16.42 -6.17 -25.32
CA ILE A 105 17.58 -6.15 -26.20
C ILE A 105 18.65 -7.15 -25.75
N ASP A 106 18.93 -7.17 -24.44
CA ASP A 106 20.00 -7.98 -23.84
C ASP A 106 19.55 -9.40 -23.43
N GLY A 107 18.33 -9.78 -23.79
CA GLY A 107 17.72 -11.06 -23.46
C GLY A 107 16.43 -10.91 -22.65
N PRO A 108 15.65 -12.00 -22.49
CA PRO A 108 14.39 -11.97 -21.77
C PRO A 108 14.60 -11.59 -20.30
N THR A 109 13.66 -10.80 -19.75
CA THR A 109 13.72 -10.38 -18.36
C THR A 109 12.45 -10.81 -17.62
N ILE A 110 12.60 -11.12 -16.33
CA ILE A 110 11.48 -11.42 -15.43
C ILE A 110 11.68 -10.61 -14.16
N THR A 111 10.65 -9.90 -13.73
CA THR A 111 10.62 -9.29 -12.40
C THR A 111 9.46 -9.89 -11.61
N ILE A 112 9.78 -10.52 -10.48
CA ILE A 112 8.77 -11.11 -9.58
C ILE A 112 8.80 -10.35 -8.27
N ARG A 113 7.70 -9.70 -7.93
CA ARG A 113 7.49 -9.12 -6.61
C ARG A 113 6.68 -10.09 -5.78
N LYS A 114 7.36 -10.71 -4.82
CA LYS A 114 6.74 -11.73 -3.97
C LYS A 114 5.61 -11.12 -3.13
N PHE A 115 4.57 -11.89 -2.99
CA PHE A 115 3.49 -11.54 -2.10
C PHE A 115 3.92 -11.86 -0.65
N PRO A 116 3.94 -10.88 0.29
CA PRO A 116 4.35 -11.13 1.67
C PRO A 116 3.45 -12.17 2.33
N GLU A 117 4.03 -13.23 2.86
CA GLU A 117 3.29 -14.24 3.64
C GLU A 117 2.93 -13.70 5.03
N ASP A 118 3.85 -12.96 5.64
CA ASP A 118 3.67 -12.38 6.96
C ASP A 118 2.79 -11.13 6.91
N ARG A 119 1.71 -11.18 7.68
CA ARG A 119 0.78 -10.07 7.83
C ARG A 119 1.23 -9.19 8.98
N LEU A 120 1.78 -8.03 8.66
CA LEU A 120 2.12 -7.06 9.67
C LEU A 120 0.86 -6.55 10.35
N GLY A 121 0.90 -6.52 11.69
CA GLY A 121 -0.12 -5.93 12.54
C GLY A 121 0.35 -4.62 13.17
N ILE A 122 -0.53 -4.00 13.97
CA ILE A 122 -0.19 -2.75 14.66
C ILE A 122 1.00 -2.93 15.62
N ASN A 123 1.12 -4.09 16.26
CA ASN A 123 2.22 -4.38 17.18
C ASN A 123 3.58 -4.45 16.46
N ASP A 124 3.59 -4.88 15.20
CA ASP A 124 4.81 -4.86 14.39
C ASP A 124 5.22 -3.45 14.05
N LEU A 125 4.26 -2.58 13.69
CA LEU A 125 4.54 -1.17 13.42
C LEU A 125 5.05 -0.43 14.67
N LEU A 126 4.52 -0.76 15.85
CA LEU A 126 5.02 -0.26 17.13
C LEU A 126 6.46 -0.73 17.38
N ARG A 127 6.72 -2.03 17.20
CA ARG A 127 8.06 -2.63 17.37
C ARG A 127 9.09 -2.04 16.40
N PHE A 128 8.71 -1.76 15.16
CA PHE A 128 9.56 -1.08 14.17
C PHE A 128 9.71 0.42 14.44
N GLY A 129 8.95 0.94 15.41
CA GLY A 129 8.91 2.38 15.69
C GLY A 129 8.39 3.20 14.51
N THR A 130 7.50 2.62 13.70
CA THR A 130 6.81 3.34 12.61
C THR A 130 5.87 4.39 13.16
N LEU A 131 5.29 4.13 14.33
CA LEU A 131 4.42 4.99 15.11
C LEU A 131 4.54 4.62 16.60
N ASP A 132 4.02 5.46 17.49
CA ASP A 132 3.92 5.19 18.93
C ASP A 132 2.52 4.73 19.35
N GLU A 133 2.37 4.39 20.64
CA GLU A 133 1.11 3.89 21.19
C GLU A 133 -0.02 4.93 21.12
N ASP A 134 0.29 6.21 21.32
CA ASP A 134 -0.69 7.29 21.29
C ASP A 134 -1.21 7.50 19.85
N MET A 135 -0.31 7.44 18.86
CA MET A 135 -0.68 7.46 17.45
C MET A 135 -1.52 6.23 17.06
N ALA A 136 -1.14 5.04 17.55
CA ALA A 136 -1.91 3.81 17.32
C ALA A 136 -3.33 3.92 17.88
N LEU A 137 -3.48 4.50 19.07
CA LEU A 137 -4.78 4.70 19.70
C LEU A 137 -5.67 5.65 18.90
N ILE A 138 -5.14 6.80 18.46
CA ILE A 138 -5.94 7.77 17.70
C ILE A 138 -6.32 7.22 16.32
N LEU A 139 -5.42 6.49 15.64
CA LEU A 139 -5.73 5.87 14.36
C LEU A 139 -6.78 4.77 14.50
N LYS A 140 -6.71 3.96 15.56
CA LYS A 140 -7.75 2.99 15.88
C LYS A 140 -9.10 3.68 16.16
N ALA A 141 -9.10 4.74 16.97
CA ALA A 141 -10.29 5.52 17.24
C ALA A 141 -10.89 6.09 15.95
N ALA A 142 -10.07 6.64 15.06
CA ALA A 142 -10.50 7.20 13.78
C ALA A 142 -11.16 6.14 12.89
N VAL A 143 -10.56 4.95 12.75
CA VAL A 143 -11.13 3.86 11.92
C VAL A 143 -12.44 3.36 12.50
N VAL A 144 -12.49 3.07 13.81
CA VAL A 144 -13.71 2.55 14.48
C VAL A 144 -14.83 3.59 14.44
N SER A 145 -14.50 4.87 14.60
CA SER A 145 -15.45 5.98 14.53
C SER A 145 -15.82 6.38 13.10
N LYS A 146 -15.47 5.58 12.10
CA LYS A 146 -15.83 5.80 10.69
C LYS A 146 -15.31 7.13 10.11
N LEU A 147 -14.11 7.59 10.48
CA LEU A 147 -13.48 8.69 9.75
C LEU A 147 -12.95 8.18 8.41
N ASN A 148 -13.12 8.95 7.35
CA ASN A 148 -12.49 8.70 6.06
C ASN A 148 -11.01 9.11 6.14
N ILE A 149 -10.13 8.18 5.80
CA ILE A 149 -8.69 8.32 6.00
C ILE A 149 -7.96 8.25 4.66
N LEU A 150 -7.15 9.27 4.39
CA LEU A 150 -6.21 9.32 3.28
C LEU A 150 -4.79 9.05 3.77
N ILE A 151 -4.19 7.95 3.34
CA ILE A 151 -2.79 7.64 3.63
C ILE A 151 -1.93 8.18 2.49
N SER A 152 -1.02 9.07 2.81
CA SER A 152 -0.14 9.73 1.85
C SER A 152 1.32 9.33 2.08
N GLY A 153 2.12 9.30 1.02
CA GLY A 153 3.54 9.02 1.11
C GLY A 153 4.19 8.72 -0.23
N GLY A 154 5.51 8.75 -0.27
CA GLY A 154 6.30 8.41 -1.44
C GLY A 154 6.29 6.92 -1.79
N THR A 155 7.02 6.54 -2.87
CA THR A 155 7.22 5.13 -3.24
C THR A 155 8.00 4.40 -2.16
N GLY A 156 7.57 3.17 -1.82
CA GLY A 156 8.24 2.35 -0.83
C GLY A 156 8.12 2.85 0.63
N SER A 157 7.30 3.88 0.90
CA SER A 157 7.05 4.36 2.27
C SER A 157 6.24 3.40 3.13
N GLY A 158 5.53 2.42 2.53
CA GLY A 158 4.73 1.43 3.24
C GLY A 158 3.24 1.77 3.33
N LYS A 159 2.71 2.63 2.45
CA LYS A 159 1.29 3.04 2.43
C LYS A 159 0.32 1.87 2.42
N THR A 160 0.52 0.90 1.51
CA THR A 160 -0.34 -0.29 1.40
C THR A 160 -0.29 -1.14 2.66
N THR A 161 0.89 -1.26 3.29
CA THR A 161 1.05 -1.93 4.58
C THR A 161 0.26 -1.22 5.67
N LEU A 162 0.40 0.11 5.76
CA LEU A 162 -0.36 0.90 6.75
C LEU A 162 -1.86 0.83 6.48
N LEU A 163 -2.30 0.92 5.22
CA LEU A 163 -3.69 0.75 4.84
C LEU A 163 -4.24 -0.61 5.30
N ASN A 164 -3.48 -1.68 5.07
CA ASN A 164 -3.85 -3.03 5.51
C ASN A 164 -3.96 -3.13 7.04
N VAL A 165 -2.99 -2.58 7.78
CA VAL A 165 -3.00 -2.56 9.25
C VAL A 165 -4.18 -1.75 9.80
N LEU A 166 -4.43 -0.55 9.27
CA LEU A 166 -5.55 0.28 9.70
C LEU A 166 -6.90 -0.36 9.36
N SER A 167 -7.02 -0.95 8.18
CA SER A 167 -8.22 -1.69 7.79
C SER A 167 -8.53 -2.85 8.75
N GLY A 168 -7.51 -3.41 9.42
CA GLY A 168 -7.67 -4.42 10.47
C GLY A 168 -8.44 -3.94 11.71
N PHE A 169 -8.56 -2.61 11.93
CA PHE A 169 -9.37 -2.04 13.00
C PHE A 169 -10.86 -1.91 12.66
N ILE A 170 -11.26 -2.14 11.40
CA ILE A 170 -12.66 -2.14 11.01
C ILE A 170 -13.39 -3.26 11.77
N PRO A 171 -14.56 -2.98 12.40
CA PRO A 171 -15.31 -3.98 13.14
C PRO A 171 -15.68 -5.21 12.31
N GLN A 172 -15.68 -6.41 12.93
CA GLN A 172 -15.89 -7.71 12.28
C GLN A 172 -17.26 -7.85 11.58
N GLY A 173 -18.27 -7.11 12.04
CA GLY A 173 -19.63 -7.17 11.49
C GLY A 173 -19.83 -6.32 10.24
N GLU A 174 -18.86 -5.52 9.81
CA GLU A 174 -19.01 -4.61 8.70
C GLU A 174 -18.64 -5.27 7.36
N ARG A 175 -19.42 -4.96 6.31
CA ARG A 175 -19.13 -5.39 4.93
C ARG A 175 -18.11 -4.46 4.31
N ILE A 176 -16.95 -5.01 3.92
CA ILE A 176 -15.85 -4.26 3.33
C ILE A 176 -15.73 -4.64 1.85
N VAL A 177 -15.62 -3.66 0.98
CA VAL A 177 -15.23 -3.86 -0.43
C VAL A 177 -13.84 -3.26 -0.62
N THR A 178 -12.85 -4.08 -1.02
CA THR A 178 -11.53 -3.61 -1.39
C THR A 178 -11.41 -3.49 -2.90
N ILE A 179 -10.78 -2.44 -3.39
CA ILE A 179 -10.61 -2.16 -4.82
C ILE A 179 -9.15 -1.80 -5.07
N GLU A 180 -8.47 -2.55 -5.92
CA GLU A 180 -7.04 -2.42 -6.16
C GLU A 180 -6.71 -2.59 -7.65
N ASP A 181 -5.62 -1.99 -8.11
CA ASP A 181 -5.05 -2.26 -9.44
C ASP A 181 -4.49 -3.70 -9.51
N ALA A 182 -3.90 -4.14 -8.40
CA ALA A 182 -3.58 -5.53 -8.14
C ALA A 182 -3.77 -5.80 -6.65
N ALA A 183 -4.51 -6.86 -6.33
CA ALA A 183 -4.96 -7.14 -4.98
C ALA A 183 -3.80 -7.53 -4.05
N GLU A 184 -3.36 -6.60 -3.21
CA GLU A 184 -2.34 -6.76 -2.18
C GLU A 184 -2.92 -6.80 -0.76
N LEU A 185 -4.11 -6.22 -0.56
CA LEU A 185 -4.75 -6.17 0.75
C LEU A 185 -5.27 -7.54 1.20
N ARG A 186 -5.01 -7.87 2.45
CA ARG A 186 -5.49 -9.10 3.12
C ARG A 186 -6.12 -8.74 4.45
N LEU A 187 -7.39 -8.41 4.44
CA LEU A 187 -8.15 -8.12 5.64
C LEU A 187 -8.59 -9.40 6.34
N HIS A 188 -8.75 -9.33 7.67
CA HIS A 188 -9.12 -10.49 8.50
C HIS A 188 -10.62 -10.62 8.77
N GLN A 189 -11.40 -9.60 8.42
CA GLN A 189 -12.83 -9.60 8.62
C GLN A 189 -13.49 -10.69 7.78
N PRO A 190 -14.55 -11.33 8.27
CA PRO A 190 -15.21 -12.43 7.55
C PRO A 190 -15.97 -11.98 6.32
N HIS A 191 -16.37 -10.68 6.26
CA HIS A 191 -17.21 -10.16 5.20
C HIS A 191 -16.44 -9.15 4.31
N VAL A 192 -15.45 -9.65 3.59
CA VAL A 192 -14.65 -8.86 2.64
C VAL A 192 -14.90 -9.33 1.22
N VAL A 193 -15.20 -8.38 0.33
CA VAL A 193 -15.25 -8.58 -1.10
C VAL A 193 -14.05 -7.90 -1.74
N ARG A 194 -13.21 -8.67 -2.41
CA ARG A 194 -11.99 -8.17 -3.04
C ARG A 194 -12.21 -7.99 -4.52
N LEU A 195 -11.97 -6.79 -5.03
CA LEU A 195 -12.09 -6.43 -6.44
C LEU A 195 -10.72 -5.99 -6.96
N GLU A 196 -10.39 -6.47 -8.15
CA GLU A 196 -9.16 -6.13 -8.84
C GLU A 196 -9.47 -5.59 -10.24
N ALA A 197 -8.80 -4.51 -10.62
CA ALA A 197 -8.90 -3.92 -11.95
C ALA A 197 -8.36 -4.90 -13.01
N ARG A 198 -8.97 -4.88 -14.20
CA ARG A 198 -8.51 -5.71 -15.32
C ARG A 198 -8.06 -4.81 -16.46
N ARG A 199 -6.80 -4.96 -16.83
CA ARG A 199 -6.25 -4.31 -18.02
C ARG A 199 -6.72 -5.04 -19.28
N ALA A 200 -6.81 -4.32 -20.39
CA ALA A 200 -7.06 -4.93 -21.68
C ALA A 200 -5.87 -5.83 -22.06
N HIS A 201 -6.16 -7.06 -22.47
CA HIS A 201 -5.22 -7.89 -23.19
C HIS A 201 -5.64 -7.92 -24.67
N ASP A 202 -4.72 -8.27 -25.58
CA ASP A 202 -4.96 -8.29 -27.04
C ASP A 202 -6.03 -9.31 -27.49
N ASN A 203 -6.54 -10.12 -26.56
CA ASN A 203 -7.62 -11.08 -26.80
C ASN A 203 -9.03 -10.44 -26.88
N GLY A 204 -9.14 -9.11 -26.89
CA GLY A 204 -10.40 -8.38 -27.01
C GLY A 204 -11.24 -8.28 -25.73
N GLU A 205 -10.69 -8.64 -24.57
CA GLU A 205 -11.38 -8.49 -23.30
C GLU A 205 -11.55 -7.01 -22.92
N ARG A 206 -12.70 -6.70 -22.32
CA ARG A 206 -13.01 -5.36 -21.85
C ARG A 206 -12.13 -5.00 -20.65
N THR A 207 -11.48 -3.85 -20.73
CA THR A 207 -10.84 -3.22 -19.55
C THR A 207 -11.86 -2.91 -18.47
N VAL A 208 -11.52 -3.21 -17.22
CA VAL A 208 -12.29 -2.81 -16.04
C VAL A 208 -11.36 -1.98 -15.15
N SER A 209 -11.60 -0.69 -15.10
CA SER A 209 -10.77 0.25 -14.34
C SER A 209 -11.13 0.24 -12.85
N ILE A 210 -10.24 0.80 -12.00
CA ILE A 210 -10.54 1.08 -10.59
C ILE A 210 -11.83 1.92 -10.50
N ARG A 211 -12.01 2.91 -11.37
CA ARG A 211 -13.20 3.75 -11.42
C ARG A 211 -14.48 2.95 -11.64
N ASP A 212 -14.49 2.02 -12.61
CA ASP A 212 -15.65 1.14 -12.85
C ASP A 212 -15.99 0.33 -11.60
N LEU A 213 -14.97 -0.16 -10.90
CA LEU A 213 -15.13 -0.95 -9.68
C LEU A 213 -15.66 -0.10 -8.51
N VAL A 214 -15.18 1.14 -8.35
CA VAL A 214 -15.71 2.07 -7.32
C VAL A 214 -17.18 2.35 -7.59
N ILE A 215 -17.55 2.72 -8.82
CA ILE A 215 -18.94 2.98 -9.19
C ILE A 215 -19.82 1.73 -8.96
N ASN A 216 -19.33 0.54 -9.33
CA ASN A 216 -20.06 -0.70 -9.11
C ASN A 216 -20.21 -1.04 -7.62
N SER A 217 -19.18 -0.78 -6.81
CA SER A 217 -19.17 -1.11 -5.39
C SER A 217 -20.32 -0.43 -4.62
N LEU A 218 -20.73 0.77 -5.03
CA LEU A 218 -21.85 1.51 -4.42
C LEU A 218 -23.19 0.74 -4.49
N ARG A 219 -23.32 -0.20 -5.43
CA ARG A 219 -24.50 -1.09 -5.55
C ARG A 219 -24.35 -2.41 -4.80
N MET A 220 -23.19 -2.64 -4.18
CA MET A 220 -22.88 -3.87 -3.46
C MET A 220 -23.22 -3.80 -1.97
N ARG A 221 -23.84 -2.70 -1.51
CA ARG A 221 -24.13 -2.42 -0.09
C ARG A 221 -22.89 -2.50 0.81
N PRO A 222 -21.81 -1.84 0.46
CA PRO A 222 -20.64 -1.80 1.33
C PRO A 222 -20.91 -0.89 2.55
N GLU A 223 -20.34 -1.24 3.69
CA GLU A 223 -20.25 -0.34 4.84
C GLU A 223 -18.92 0.42 4.85
N ARG A 224 -17.89 -0.18 4.23
CA ARG A 224 -16.59 0.44 4.00
C ARG A 224 -16.10 0.14 2.60
N ILE A 225 -15.51 1.15 1.97
CA ILE A 225 -14.80 1.00 0.71
C ILE A 225 -13.32 1.29 0.97
N VAL A 226 -12.46 0.34 0.62
CA VAL A 226 -11.01 0.48 0.77
C VAL A 226 -10.38 0.46 -0.62
N VAL A 227 -9.90 1.61 -1.08
CA VAL A 227 -9.23 1.74 -2.37
C VAL A 227 -7.73 1.68 -2.15
N GLY A 228 -7.06 0.71 -2.74
CA GLY A 228 -5.62 0.48 -2.55
C GLY A 228 -4.79 1.72 -2.85
N GLU A 229 -5.07 2.40 -3.96
CA GLU A 229 -4.44 3.66 -4.34
C GLU A 229 -5.29 4.44 -5.33
N CYS A 230 -5.40 5.76 -5.13
CA CYS A 230 -5.96 6.69 -6.10
C CYS A 230 -4.87 7.24 -7.02
N ARG A 231 -5.01 7.03 -8.34
CA ARG A 231 -4.05 7.44 -9.37
C ARG A 231 -4.66 8.26 -10.49
N GLY A 232 -5.99 8.29 -10.60
CA GLY A 232 -6.72 8.94 -11.69
C GLY A 232 -8.12 9.41 -11.28
N GLY A 233 -9.02 9.44 -12.25
CA GLY A 233 -10.38 9.99 -12.11
C GLY A 233 -11.28 9.27 -11.09
N GLU A 234 -10.93 8.07 -10.66
CA GLU A 234 -11.62 7.34 -9.57
C GLU A 234 -11.65 8.14 -8.25
N ALA A 235 -10.73 9.10 -8.09
CA ALA A 235 -10.71 9.97 -6.92
C ALA A 235 -12.02 10.73 -6.75
N LEU A 236 -12.66 11.18 -7.84
CA LEU A 236 -13.96 11.85 -7.79
C LEU A 236 -15.05 10.93 -7.25
N ASP A 237 -15.15 9.71 -7.80
CA ASP A 237 -16.20 8.76 -7.44
C ASP A 237 -16.00 8.27 -5.99
N MET A 238 -14.75 8.14 -5.56
CA MET A 238 -14.40 7.82 -4.16
C MET A 238 -14.82 8.95 -3.21
N LEU A 239 -14.53 10.23 -3.53
CA LEU A 239 -14.96 11.35 -2.71
C LEU A 239 -16.48 11.44 -2.64
N GLN A 240 -17.19 11.15 -3.74
CA GLN A 240 -18.64 11.06 -3.75
C GLN A 240 -19.14 9.95 -2.84
N ALA A 241 -18.55 8.76 -2.90
CA ALA A 241 -18.88 7.65 -2.00
C ALA A 241 -18.73 8.05 -0.52
N MET A 242 -17.61 8.67 -0.16
CA MET A 242 -17.32 9.16 1.18
C MET A 242 -18.31 10.23 1.65
N ASN A 243 -18.86 11.05 0.73
CA ASN A 243 -19.84 12.10 1.02
C ASN A 243 -21.29 11.60 1.03
N THR A 244 -21.56 10.36 0.59
CA THR A 244 -22.93 9.85 0.40
C THR A 244 -23.25 8.59 1.22
N GLY A 245 -22.68 8.50 2.43
CA GLY A 245 -23.06 7.47 3.41
C GLY A 245 -22.15 6.24 3.45
N HIS A 246 -20.97 6.29 2.82
CA HIS A 246 -19.93 5.26 2.94
C HIS A 246 -18.78 5.76 3.83
N ASP A 247 -19.15 6.29 5.00
CA ASP A 247 -18.23 6.79 6.02
C ASP A 247 -17.23 5.72 6.48
N GLY A 248 -16.00 6.16 6.75
CA GLY A 248 -14.92 5.29 7.21
C GLY A 248 -14.23 4.54 6.08
N SER A 249 -14.36 5.04 4.86
CA SER A 249 -13.58 4.55 3.72
C SER A 249 -12.12 4.98 3.83
N LEU A 250 -11.23 4.15 3.31
CA LEU A 250 -9.79 4.37 3.36
C LEU A 250 -9.18 4.29 1.96
N THR A 251 -8.17 5.12 1.72
CA THR A 251 -7.39 5.03 0.48
C THR A 251 -5.97 5.52 0.67
N THR A 252 -5.12 5.25 -0.34
CA THR A 252 -3.78 5.82 -0.39
C THR A 252 -3.59 6.74 -1.59
N ILE A 253 -2.63 7.65 -1.48
CA ILE A 253 -2.22 8.56 -2.54
C ILE A 253 -0.70 8.77 -2.51
N HIS A 254 -0.12 9.00 -3.67
CA HIS A 254 1.28 9.40 -3.79
C HIS A 254 1.42 10.90 -3.62
N ALA A 255 1.97 11.33 -2.47
CA ALA A 255 2.35 12.72 -2.22
C ALA A 255 3.45 12.80 -1.15
N ASN A 256 4.17 13.93 -1.10
CA ASN A 256 5.30 14.11 -0.19
C ASN A 256 4.90 14.79 1.13
N THR A 257 3.81 15.54 1.13
CA THR A 257 3.28 16.22 2.31
C THR A 257 1.74 16.12 2.34
N PRO A 258 1.08 16.34 3.50
CA PRO A 258 -0.38 16.40 3.56
C PRO A 258 -0.99 17.45 2.63
N ARG A 259 -0.33 18.60 2.42
CA ARG A 259 -0.77 19.65 1.48
C ARG A 259 -0.67 19.19 0.05
N ASP A 260 0.44 18.53 -0.31
CA ASP A 260 0.62 17.96 -1.66
C ASP A 260 -0.44 16.88 -1.93
N ALA A 261 -0.86 16.13 -0.90
CA ALA A 261 -1.92 15.13 -1.03
C ALA A 261 -3.25 15.77 -1.44
N ILE A 262 -3.60 16.93 -0.87
CA ILE A 262 -4.78 17.71 -1.29
C ILE A 262 -4.63 18.18 -2.73
N SER A 263 -3.51 18.82 -3.09
CA SER A 263 -3.26 19.30 -4.45
C SER A 263 -3.25 18.15 -5.47
N ARG A 264 -2.75 16.98 -5.06
CA ARG A 264 -2.78 15.77 -5.89
C ARG A 264 -4.21 15.28 -6.10
N LEU A 265 -5.04 15.25 -5.05
CA LEU A 265 -6.46 14.90 -5.17
C LEU A 265 -7.20 15.88 -6.10
N GLU A 266 -6.96 17.18 -5.99
CA GLU A 266 -7.52 18.20 -6.91
C GLU A 266 -7.21 17.82 -8.37
N THR A 267 -5.94 17.49 -8.66
CA THR A 267 -5.50 17.07 -10.00
C THR A 267 -6.22 15.80 -10.46
N LEU A 268 -6.29 14.77 -9.59
CA LEU A 268 -6.92 13.49 -9.92
C LEU A 268 -8.42 13.63 -10.19
N VAL A 269 -9.11 14.48 -9.42
CA VAL A 269 -10.54 14.78 -9.66
C VAL A 269 -10.74 15.44 -11.02
N LEU A 270 -9.88 16.38 -11.40
CA LEU A 270 -9.94 17.02 -12.73
C LEU A 270 -9.68 16.01 -13.86
N MET A 271 -8.87 14.97 -13.63
CA MET A 271 -8.65 13.90 -14.60
C MET A 271 -9.89 13.02 -14.85
N ALA A 272 -10.94 13.13 -14.01
CA ALA A 272 -12.20 12.42 -14.23
C ALA A 272 -12.96 12.91 -15.48
N GLY A 273 -12.50 14.00 -16.12
CA GLY A 273 -13.08 14.54 -17.35
C GLY A 273 -14.35 15.35 -17.15
N MET A 274 -14.67 15.73 -15.89
CA MET A 274 -15.78 16.63 -15.59
C MET A 274 -15.28 18.06 -15.43
N GLU A 275 -15.95 19.01 -16.07
CA GLU A 275 -15.67 20.44 -15.88
C GLU A 275 -16.22 20.92 -14.52
N LEU A 276 -15.45 20.71 -13.46
CA LEU A 276 -15.79 21.17 -12.12
C LEU A 276 -14.93 22.38 -11.75
N PRO A 277 -15.55 23.48 -11.25
CA PRO A 277 -14.80 24.57 -10.64
C PRO A 277 -13.94 24.05 -9.48
N ILE A 278 -12.72 24.55 -9.36
CA ILE A 278 -11.76 24.08 -8.33
C ILE A 278 -12.29 24.27 -6.90
N GLU A 279 -13.11 25.29 -6.67
CA GLU A 279 -13.75 25.54 -5.38
C GLU A 279 -14.72 24.41 -5.00
N ILE A 280 -15.42 23.85 -5.98
CA ILE A 280 -16.33 22.71 -5.76
C ILE A 280 -15.50 21.47 -5.43
N VAL A 281 -14.41 21.22 -6.15
CA VAL A 281 -13.49 20.11 -5.87
C VAL A 281 -12.95 20.20 -4.44
N ARG A 282 -12.49 21.37 -4.02
CA ARG A 282 -11.98 21.61 -2.67
C ARG A 282 -13.05 21.38 -1.58
N ARG A 283 -14.29 21.82 -1.83
CA ARG A 283 -15.42 21.55 -0.92
C ARG A 283 -15.68 20.05 -0.79
N GLN A 284 -15.66 19.32 -1.90
CA GLN A 284 -15.84 17.87 -1.85
C GLN A 284 -14.71 17.17 -1.07
N ILE A 285 -13.45 17.58 -1.27
CA ILE A 285 -12.31 17.03 -0.53
C ILE A 285 -12.45 17.31 0.96
N ALA A 286 -12.74 18.57 1.34
CA ALA A 286 -12.86 18.97 2.74
C ALA A 286 -14.03 18.30 3.46
N SER A 287 -15.11 17.99 2.75
CA SER A 287 -16.25 17.25 3.29
C SER A 287 -15.99 15.75 3.42
N ALA A 288 -15.30 15.16 2.42
CA ALA A 288 -15.11 13.73 2.31
C ALA A 288 -13.99 13.20 3.21
N ILE A 289 -12.85 13.88 3.29
CA ILE A 289 -11.64 13.41 4.00
C ILE A 289 -11.57 14.09 5.38
N GLN A 290 -11.51 13.28 6.43
CA GLN A 290 -11.36 13.78 7.79
C GLN A 290 -9.90 13.72 8.26
N LEU A 291 -9.14 12.69 7.86
CA LEU A 291 -7.78 12.49 8.36
C LEU A 291 -6.80 12.19 7.22
N ILE A 292 -5.64 12.81 7.27
CA ILE A 292 -4.50 12.52 6.39
C ILE A 292 -3.37 11.98 7.24
N VAL A 293 -2.87 10.79 6.89
CA VAL A 293 -1.74 10.15 7.54
C VAL A 293 -0.57 10.13 6.57
N GLN A 294 0.45 10.93 6.85
CA GLN A 294 1.65 11.03 6.02
C GLN A 294 2.69 10.03 6.47
N GLN A 295 3.13 9.16 5.57
CA GLN A 295 4.17 8.18 5.83
C GLN A 295 5.38 8.40 4.94
N ALA A 296 6.58 8.31 5.50
CA ALA A 296 7.83 8.46 4.79
C ALA A 296 8.76 7.25 5.00
N ARG A 297 9.57 6.97 3.99
CA ARG A 297 10.78 6.16 4.13
C ARG A 297 11.94 7.11 4.39
N LEU A 298 12.57 6.97 5.55
CA LEU A 298 13.69 7.81 5.96
C LEU A 298 14.99 7.33 5.30
N ARG A 299 16.05 8.12 5.43
CA ARG A 299 17.35 7.87 4.80
C ARG A 299 18.06 6.60 5.27
N ASP A 300 17.76 6.13 6.49
CA ASP A 300 18.23 4.85 7.03
C ASP A 300 17.38 3.65 6.55
N GLY A 301 16.37 3.88 5.71
CA GLY A 301 15.45 2.88 5.20
C GLY A 301 14.26 2.59 6.13
N SER A 302 14.25 3.13 7.34
CA SER A 302 13.11 2.99 8.26
C SER A 302 11.87 3.71 7.72
N ARG A 303 10.69 3.21 8.09
CA ARG A 303 9.41 3.79 7.69
C ARG A 303 8.75 4.41 8.92
N LYS A 304 8.35 5.68 8.81
CA LYS A 304 7.74 6.43 9.91
C LYS A 304 6.46 7.10 9.44
N ILE A 305 5.45 7.16 10.30
CA ILE A 305 4.38 8.14 10.17
C ILE A 305 4.97 9.48 10.59
N VAL A 306 5.13 10.38 9.62
CA VAL A 306 5.80 11.68 9.88
C VAL A 306 4.81 12.78 10.24
N SER A 307 3.53 12.63 9.91
CA SER A 307 2.46 13.56 10.28
C SER A 307 1.11 12.86 10.31
N ILE A 308 0.27 13.23 11.27
CA ILE A 308 -1.17 12.96 11.27
C ILE A 308 -1.86 14.32 11.30
N SER A 309 -2.61 14.64 10.24
CA SER A 309 -3.32 15.90 10.09
C SER A 309 -4.80 15.65 9.87
N GLU A 310 -5.66 16.45 10.49
CA GLU A 310 -7.10 16.43 10.23
C GLU A 310 -7.52 17.61 9.39
N ILE A 311 -8.54 17.40 8.56
CA ILE A 311 -9.20 18.47 7.80
C ILE A 311 -10.32 19.03 8.66
N THR A 312 -10.28 20.34 8.90
CA THR A 312 -11.25 21.04 9.77
C THR A 312 -12.27 21.85 8.98
N GLY A 313 -12.08 22.02 7.68
CA GLY A 313 -13.02 22.74 6.82
C GLY A 313 -12.36 23.51 5.67
N ILE A 314 -12.98 24.63 5.32
CA ILE A 314 -12.51 25.52 4.25
C ILE A 314 -12.51 26.96 4.78
N GLU A 315 -11.44 27.69 4.50
CA GLU A 315 -11.37 29.14 4.67
C GLU A 315 -11.13 29.80 3.31
N GLY A 316 -12.06 30.64 2.88
CA GLY A 316 -12.04 31.20 1.52
C GLY A 316 -12.10 30.09 0.47
N THR A 317 -11.01 29.91 -0.26
CA THR A 317 -10.87 28.88 -1.31
C THR A 317 -9.94 27.74 -0.91
N TYR A 318 -9.43 27.71 0.33
CA TYR A 318 -8.41 26.75 0.74
C TYR A 318 -8.96 25.73 1.74
N VAL A 319 -8.53 24.47 1.60
CA VAL A 319 -8.79 23.42 2.58
C VAL A 319 -7.92 23.69 3.82
N VAL A 320 -8.56 23.75 4.98
CA VAL A 320 -7.89 23.98 6.27
C VAL A 320 -7.60 22.66 6.93
N MET A 321 -6.37 22.51 7.37
CA MET A 321 -5.89 21.34 8.09
C MET A 321 -5.18 21.77 9.37
N GLN A 322 -5.30 20.94 10.39
CA GLN A 322 -4.47 21.06 11.60
C GLN A 322 -3.68 19.77 11.81
N GLU A 323 -2.40 19.92 12.11
CA GLU A 323 -1.53 18.79 12.44
C GLU A 323 -1.75 18.39 13.89
N LEU A 324 -2.03 17.11 14.12
CA LEU A 324 -2.24 16.55 15.46
C LEU A 324 -0.97 15.92 16.03
N TRP A 325 -0.24 15.18 15.19
CA TRP A 325 1.01 14.50 15.52
C TRP A 325 2.04 14.68 14.43
N ARG A 326 3.30 14.71 14.84
CA ARG A 326 4.44 14.74 13.93
C ARG A 326 5.60 13.92 14.46
N PHE A 327 6.47 13.54 13.54
CA PHE A 327 7.79 12.99 13.85
C PHE A 327 8.84 14.09 13.71
N ASP A 328 9.51 14.42 14.80
CA ASP A 328 10.60 15.40 14.84
C ASP A 328 11.93 14.65 14.73
N GLU A 329 12.56 14.67 13.55
CA GLU A 329 13.89 14.11 13.33
C GLU A 329 14.94 14.95 14.05
N LYS A 330 15.80 14.30 14.88
CA LYS A 330 16.85 14.97 15.68
C LYS A 330 18.27 14.70 15.19
N GLY A 331 18.44 13.76 14.26
CA GLY A 331 19.75 13.40 13.72
C GLY A 331 19.88 11.91 13.44
N GLN A 332 21.12 11.41 13.51
CA GLN A 332 21.46 10.00 13.34
C GLN A 332 22.32 9.51 14.51
N ASP A 333 22.23 8.23 14.82
CA ASP A 333 23.14 7.57 15.76
C ASP A 333 24.45 7.14 15.06
N GLN A 334 25.36 6.53 15.82
CA GLN A 334 26.65 6.04 15.31
C GLN A 334 26.54 4.92 14.27
N ALA A 335 25.34 4.31 14.13
CA ALA A 335 25.04 3.29 13.15
C ALA A 335 24.20 3.83 11.97
N ASP A 336 24.23 5.14 11.74
CA ASP A 336 23.49 5.87 10.71
C ASP A 336 21.95 5.71 10.80
N ARG A 337 21.41 5.26 11.94
CA ARG A 337 19.98 5.16 12.14
C ARG A 337 19.39 6.51 12.51
N VAL A 338 18.25 6.83 11.92
CA VAL A 338 17.56 8.10 12.22
C VAL A 338 17.03 8.10 13.64
N ILE A 339 17.45 9.11 14.42
CA ILE A 339 16.94 9.40 15.76
C ILE A 339 15.88 10.48 15.63
N GLY A 340 14.75 10.29 16.28
CA GLY A 340 13.67 11.25 16.33
C GLY A 340 12.62 10.87 17.37
N GLU A 341 11.67 11.77 17.55
CA GLU A 341 10.60 11.60 18.53
C GLU A 341 9.25 11.89 17.88
N PHE A 342 8.26 11.10 18.25
CA PHE A 342 6.88 11.43 17.97
C PHE A 342 6.35 12.43 19.01
N SER A 343 5.63 13.45 18.55
CA SER A 343 5.08 14.47 19.43
C SER A 343 3.69 14.90 18.98
N GLY A 344 2.78 15.00 19.94
CA GLY A 344 1.51 15.71 19.75
C GLY A 344 1.75 17.21 19.67
N THR A 345 0.97 17.90 18.85
CA THR A 345 1.05 19.36 18.68
C THR A 345 0.37 20.15 19.79
N GLY A 346 -0.31 19.47 20.70
CA GLY A 346 -1.11 20.10 21.76
C GLY A 346 -2.55 20.42 21.36
N LEU A 347 -2.92 20.13 20.13
CA LEU A 347 -4.29 20.33 19.64
C LEU A 347 -5.15 19.11 19.95
N ARG A 348 -6.37 19.35 20.44
CA ARG A 348 -7.38 18.30 20.59
C ARG A 348 -8.02 18.06 19.22
N PRO A 349 -8.21 16.78 18.83
CA PRO A 349 -8.86 16.46 17.56
C PRO A 349 -10.24 17.10 17.44
N PHE A 350 -10.53 17.67 16.29
CA PHE A 350 -11.84 18.22 15.95
C PHE A 350 -12.95 17.15 16.08
N TYR A 351 -12.61 15.89 15.72
CA TYR A 351 -13.53 14.76 15.79
C TYR A 351 -13.53 14.02 17.13
N ASN A 352 -12.99 14.62 18.21
CA ASN A 352 -12.88 13.96 19.51
C ASN A 352 -14.24 13.49 20.07
N ASP A 353 -15.30 14.28 19.91
CA ASP A 353 -16.64 13.90 20.38
C ASP A 353 -17.16 12.64 19.66
N ARG A 354 -16.82 12.48 18.37
CA ARG A 354 -17.12 11.27 17.61
C ARG A 354 -16.34 10.06 18.14
N PHE A 355 -15.11 10.24 18.60
CA PHE A 355 -14.34 9.19 19.26
C PHE A 355 -14.98 8.76 20.58
N GLU A 356 -15.40 9.74 21.40
CA GLU A 356 -16.06 9.47 22.68
C GLU A 356 -17.39 8.72 22.51
N MET A 357 -18.19 9.05 21.51
CA MET A 357 -19.41 8.32 21.17
C MET A 357 -19.14 6.83 20.81
N HIS A 358 -17.97 6.51 20.30
CA HIS A 358 -17.54 5.14 20.00
C HIS A 358 -16.70 4.50 21.11
N GLY A 359 -16.69 5.12 22.32
CA GLY A 359 -16.04 4.56 23.51
C GLY A 359 -14.55 4.86 23.65
N PHE A 360 -13.99 5.73 22.80
CA PHE A 360 -12.58 6.13 22.88
C PHE A 360 -12.42 7.41 23.68
N LYS A 361 -11.86 7.30 24.89
CA LYS A 361 -11.45 8.45 25.71
C LYS A 361 -9.95 8.65 25.55
N LEU A 362 -9.58 9.66 24.76
CA LEU A 362 -8.17 9.97 24.55
C LEU A 362 -7.58 10.61 25.82
N PRO A 363 -6.45 10.11 26.34
CA PRO A 363 -5.82 10.67 27.55
C PRO A 363 -5.42 12.13 27.35
N PRO A 364 -5.67 13.03 28.34
CA PRO A 364 -5.29 14.45 28.22
C PRO A 364 -3.80 14.69 27.93
N ARG A 365 -2.92 13.79 28.38
CA ARG A 365 -1.47 13.84 28.12
C ARG A 365 -1.13 13.87 26.62
N MET A 366 -1.96 13.29 25.79
CA MET A 366 -1.79 13.25 24.34
C MET A 366 -1.86 14.65 23.71
N PHE A 367 -2.50 15.58 24.37
CA PHE A 367 -2.71 16.96 23.92
C PHE A 367 -1.79 17.96 24.63
N LEU A 368 -0.88 17.50 25.49
CA LEU A 368 0.12 18.34 26.11
C LEU A 368 1.30 18.42 25.14
N GLY A 369 1.45 19.54 24.45
CA GLY A 369 2.63 19.81 23.64
C GLY A 369 3.89 19.71 24.52
N LYS A 370 4.98 19.15 23.98
CA LYS A 370 6.30 19.14 24.68
C LYS A 370 6.70 20.58 24.99
N GLY A 371 6.62 20.99 26.23
CA GLY A 371 6.92 22.34 26.72
C GLY A 371 6.10 22.73 27.96
N THR A 372 4.99 22.09 28.21
CA THR A 372 4.19 22.23 29.43
C THR A 372 4.47 21.08 30.40
N THR A 373 5.72 20.96 30.89
CA THR A 373 5.94 20.27 32.15
C THR A 373 5.15 21.05 33.20
N SER A 374 4.06 20.45 33.66
CA SER A 374 3.21 21.00 34.71
C SER A 374 4.07 21.32 35.94
N SER A 375 4.29 22.60 36.19
CA SER A 375 4.63 23.13 37.51
C SER A 375 3.40 23.09 38.44
N PHE A 376 2.53 22.07 38.30
CA PHE A 376 1.45 21.77 39.24
C PHE A 376 1.85 20.58 40.08
N GLY A 377 2.53 20.86 41.18
CA GLY A 377 2.75 19.82 42.13
C GLY A 377 3.61 20.24 43.29
N ARG A 378 3.02 20.46 44.37
CA ARG A 378 3.41 20.53 45.78
C ARG A 378 3.10 21.89 46.40
N ARG A 379 1.92 21.98 46.87
CA ARG A 379 1.63 22.59 48.15
C ARG A 379 0.71 21.64 48.93
#